data_5c6c9649b57b91d9486208028406733e
#
_entry.id   5c6c9649b57b91d9486208028406733e
#
_cell.length_a   1.000
_cell.length_b   1.000
_cell.length_c   1.000
_cell.angle_alpha   90.00
_cell.angle_beta   90.00
_cell.angle_gamma   90.00
#
_symmetry.space_group_name_H-M   'P 1'
#
loop_
_entity.id
_entity.type
_entity.pdbx_description
1 polymer ?
#
loop_
_entity_poly.entity_id
_entity_poly.type
_entity_poly.pdbx_seq_one_letter_code
_entity_poly.pdbx_strand_id
1 'polypeptide(L)'
;MDIFQCYEILGLKHGASVQEIKQAYRELALLYHPDRNSTEESQTRFTQIADAYQTLRMQKKKTGIATQKFDDIYPEEAVLSYEQAQTLVAKSQYEEAIPFYDKALDRLPRYANAWLKKGDALYHLKRHEDALLCYSKVLQINPELADAWNLQGVCLSDLKRYEEALECFDEATILDPVNAPAWNFKGVCFFILGRLEMALDCFERATKIHPELTVAWHNMGGVLMKMGKKKEADKCYEKAKKLG
;
A
#
# COMPACT_ATOMS: atom_id res chain seq x y z
N MET A 1 -0.54 -17.13 24.94
CA MET A 1 0.76 -16.48 25.25
C MET A 1 0.77 -16.14 26.74
N ASP A 2 1.88 -16.41 27.45
CA ASP A 2 2.02 -16.04 28.85
C ASP A 2 2.24 -14.52 29.00
N ILE A 3 1.78 -13.97 30.11
CA ILE A 3 1.82 -12.52 30.38
C ILE A 3 3.27 -12.00 30.47
N PHE A 4 4.18 -12.77 31.03
CA PHE A 4 5.60 -12.42 31.09
C PHE A 4 6.21 -12.32 29.69
N GLN A 5 5.93 -13.28 28.82
CA GLN A 5 6.35 -13.27 27.42
C GLN A 5 5.79 -12.07 26.66
N CYS A 6 4.58 -11.63 26.96
CA CYS A 6 4.00 -10.44 26.34
C CYS A 6 4.79 -9.16 26.67
N TYR A 7 5.23 -8.99 27.91
CA TYR A 7 6.08 -7.86 28.29
C TYR A 7 7.45 -7.93 27.62
N GLU A 8 8.06 -9.13 27.51
CA GLU A 8 9.33 -9.33 26.82
C GLU A 8 9.25 -9.02 25.33
N ILE A 9 8.17 -9.48 24.65
CA ILE A 9 7.94 -9.20 23.22
C ILE A 9 7.84 -7.70 22.95
N LEU A 10 7.22 -6.95 23.86
CA LEU A 10 7.12 -5.50 23.77
C LEU A 10 8.36 -4.76 24.32
N GLY A 11 9.38 -5.48 24.80
CA GLY A 11 10.59 -4.88 25.37
C GLY A 11 10.34 -4.13 26.68
N LEU A 12 9.31 -4.51 27.44
CA LEU A 12 8.86 -3.83 28.65
C LEU A 12 9.16 -4.64 29.92
N LYS A 13 9.32 -3.92 31.04
CA LYS A 13 9.38 -4.55 32.36
C LYS A 13 7.99 -5.01 32.77
N HIS A 14 7.94 -6.14 33.50
CA HIS A 14 6.68 -6.61 34.08
C HIS A 14 6.03 -5.53 34.97
N GLY A 15 4.75 -5.31 34.78
CA GLY A 15 4.01 -4.26 35.49
C GLY A 15 4.00 -2.89 34.82
N ALA A 16 4.61 -2.75 33.64
CA ALA A 16 4.57 -1.51 32.87
C ALA A 16 3.16 -0.94 32.77
N SER A 17 3.08 0.38 32.78
CA SER A 17 1.82 1.13 32.71
C SER A 17 1.14 0.93 31.36
N VAL A 18 -0.15 1.21 31.31
CA VAL A 18 -0.93 1.18 30.07
C VAL A 18 -0.33 2.09 29.00
N GLN A 19 0.25 3.23 29.39
CA GLN A 19 0.89 4.17 28.46
C GLN A 19 2.18 3.60 27.87
N GLU A 20 3.02 2.98 28.69
CA GLU A 20 4.26 2.32 28.22
C GLU A 20 3.96 1.14 27.28
N ILE A 21 2.95 0.32 27.61
CA ILE A 21 2.51 -0.78 26.73
C ILE A 21 2.05 -0.25 25.36
N LYS A 22 1.31 0.85 25.35
CA LYS A 22 0.85 1.51 24.13
C LYS A 22 1.99 2.05 23.30
N GLN A 23 2.93 2.73 23.94
CA GLN A 23 4.04 3.35 23.25
C GLN A 23 4.95 2.29 22.62
N ALA A 24 5.30 1.24 23.37
CA ALA A 24 6.08 0.13 22.86
C ALA A 24 5.40 -0.58 21.69
N TYR A 25 4.08 -0.81 21.79
CA TYR A 25 3.32 -1.38 20.68
C TYR A 25 3.40 -0.49 19.42
N ARG A 26 3.22 0.84 19.56
CA ARG A 26 3.30 1.76 18.42
C ARG A 26 4.66 1.72 17.73
N GLU A 27 5.72 1.81 18.52
CA GLU A 27 7.10 1.82 18.00
C GLU A 27 7.43 0.51 17.26
N LEU A 28 7.08 -0.62 17.87
CA LEU A 28 7.33 -1.94 17.28
C LEU A 28 6.40 -2.23 16.09
N ALA A 29 5.14 -1.82 16.17
CA ALA A 29 4.20 -1.98 15.07
C ALA A 29 4.62 -1.16 13.84
N LEU A 30 5.18 0.04 14.03
CA LEU A 30 5.74 0.84 12.95
C LEU A 30 7.01 0.21 12.35
N LEU A 31 7.85 -0.41 13.21
CA LEU A 31 9.11 -1.03 12.79
C LEU A 31 8.89 -2.33 11.98
N TYR A 32 7.91 -3.15 12.40
CA TYR A 32 7.62 -4.46 11.82
C TYR A 32 6.35 -4.48 10.97
N HIS A 33 5.80 -3.30 10.60
CA HIS A 33 4.58 -3.24 9.80
C HIS A 33 4.77 -3.93 8.44
N PRO A 34 3.83 -4.80 8.01
CA PRO A 34 3.94 -5.52 6.73
C PRO A 34 4.16 -4.61 5.52
N ASP A 35 3.60 -3.40 5.56
CA ASP A 35 3.73 -2.41 4.47
C ASP A 35 5.13 -1.76 4.40
N ARG A 36 5.91 -1.83 5.49
CA ARG A 36 7.28 -1.29 5.54
C ARG A 36 8.35 -2.37 5.45
N ASN A 37 7.99 -3.58 5.81
CA ASN A 37 8.91 -4.71 5.88
C ASN A 37 8.16 -6.00 5.53
N SER A 38 8.21 -6.37 4.25
CA SER A 38 7.48 -7.51 3.69
C SER A 38 8.15 -8.88 3.92
N THR A 39 9.19 -8.96 4.76
CA THR A 39 9.85 -10.24 5.08
C THR A 39 8.94 -11.12 5.94
N GLU A 40 9.00 -12.43 5.74
CA GLU A 40 8.24 -13.41 6.54
C GLU A 40 8.54 -13.29 8.04
N GLU A 41 9.79 -12.97 8.39
CA GLU A 41 10.22 -12.71 9.76
C GLU A 41 9.51 -11.48 10.36
N SER A 42 9.40 -10.38 9.60
CA SER A 42 8.68 -9.17 10.03
C SER A 42 7.20 -9.40 10.21
N GLN A 43 6.57 -10.15 9.31
CA GLN A 43 5.15 -10.51 9.45
C GLN A 43 4.89 -11.36 10.69
N THR A 44 5.75 -12.35 10.93
CA THR A 44 5.69 -13.18 12.14
C THR A 44 5.87 -12.33 13.40
N ARG A 45 6.86 -11.44 13.38
CA ARG A 45 7.15 -10.53 14.51
C ARG A 45 6.01 -9.56 14.76
N PHE A 46 5.43 -8.97 13.72
CA PHE A 46 4.26 -8.10 13.83
C PHE A 46 3.07 -8.81 14.48
N THR A 47 2.78 -10.05 14.06
CA THR A 47 1.71 -10.87 14.66
C THR A 47 1.97 -11.12 16.14
N GLN A 48 3.21 -11.47 16.53
CA GLN A 48 3.57 -11.67 17.93
C GLN A 48 3.40 -10.39 18.76
N ILE A 49 3.77 -9.23 18.21
CA ILE A 49 3.62 -7.92 18.86
C ILE A 49 2.14 -7.58 19.05
N ALA A 50 1.31 -7.83 18.05
CA ALA A 50 -0.12 -7.60 18.12
C ALA A 50 -0.80 -8.51 19.17
N ASP A 51 -0.46 -9.80 19.19
CA ASP A 51 -0.97 -10.77 20.16
C ASP A 51 -0.55 -10.44 21.60
N ALA A 52 0.71 -10.04 21.80
CA ALA A 52 1.22 -9.61 23.09
C ALA A 52 0.49 -8.38 23.61
N TYR A 53 0.28 -7.39 22.76
CA TYR A 53 -0.47 -6.19 23.08
C TYR A 53 -1.93 -6.51 23.45
N GLN A 54 -2.62 -7.32 22.67
CA GLN A 54 -4.00 -7.75 22.93
C GLN A 54 -4.10 -8.48 24.29
N THR A 55 -3.18 -9.38 24.57
CA THR A 55 -3.15 -10.17 25.82
C THR A 55 -2.98 -9.26 27.04
N LEU A 56 -2.02 -8.33 27.01
CA LEU A 56 -1.79 -7.38 28.09
C LEU A 56 -2.97 -6.41 28.26
N ARG A 57 -3.59 -5.98 27.17
CA ARG A 57 -4.80 -5.16 27.17
C ARG A 57 -5.97 -5.86 27.88
N MET A 58 -6.22 -7.13 27.55
CA MET A 58 -7.27 -7.92 28.18
C MET A 58 -7.03 -8.14 29.66
N GLN A 59 -5.78 -8.36 30.05
CA GLN A 59 -5.41 -8.50 31.47
C GLN A 59 -5.65 -7.20 32.24
N LYS A 60 -5.19 -6.06 31.73
CA LYS A 60 -5.42 -4.74 32.37
C LYS A 60 -6.91 -4.41 32.50
N LYS A 61 -7.73 -4.84 31.52
CA LYS A 61 -9.20 -4.72 31.57
C LYS A 61 -9.81 -5.55 32.72
N LYS A 62 -9.30 -6.77 32.97
CA LYS A 62 -9.77 -7.63 34.07
C LYS A 62 -9.39 -7.09 35.44
N THR A 63 -8.29 -6.36 35.56
CA THR A 63 -7.80 -5.80 36.83
C THR A 63 -8.38 -4.43 37.18
N GLY A 64 -9.33 -3.92 36.39
CA GLY A 64 -10.05 -2.65 36.69
C GLY A 64 -9.23 -1.36 36.55
N ILE A 65 -7.99 -1.45 36.01
CA ILE A 65 -7.13 -0.29 35.77
C ILE A 65 -7.57 0.38 34.50
N ALA A 66 -8.33 1.45 34.61
CA ALA A 66 -8.73 2.45 33.60
C ALA A 66 -8.62 2.05 32.13
N THR A 67 -9.67 1.40 31.62
CA THR A 67 -9.78 0.96 30.23
C THR A 67 -10.17 2.07 29.26
N GLN A 68 -10.72 3.17 29.74
CA GLN A 68 -11.31 4.23 28.92
C GLN A 68 -10.34 4.92 27.95
N LYS A 69 -9.03 4.92 28.21
CA LYS A 69 -7.99 5.48 27.31
C LYS A 69 -7.34 4.48 26.35
N PHE A 70 -7.63 3.18 26.48
CA PHE A 70 -7.09 2.14 25.59
C PHE A 70 -7.82 2.07 24.25
N ASP A 71 -9.13 2.31 24.28
CA ASP A 71 -10.01 2.24 23.11
C ASP A 71 -9.88 3.48 22.19
N ASP A 72 -9.21 4.55 22.68
CA ASP A 72 -9.05 5.81 21.94
C ASP A 72 -8.01 5.77 20.81
N ILE A 73 -7.17 4.73 20.71
CA ILE A 73 -6.07 4.71 19.73
C ILE A 73 -6.38 3.84 18.51
N TYR A 74 -6.94 2.69 18.75
CA TYR A 74 -7.55 1.82 17.74
C TYR A 74 -8.85 1.31 18.36
N PRO A 75 -9.96 2.02 18.18
CA PRO A 75 -11.25 1.56 18.64
C PRO A 75 -11.46 0.13 18.09
N GLU A 76 -11.77 -0.81 18.96
CA GLU A 76 -11.98 -2.22 18.59
C GLU A 76 -12.96 -2.34 17.42
N GLU A 77 -13.96 -1.44 17.40
CA GLU A 77 -14.91 -1.30 16.29
C GLU A 77 -14.27 -0.88 14.97
N ALA A 78 -13.23 -0.06 14.98
CA ALA A 78 -12.54 0.35 13.74
C ALA A 78 -11.76 -0.83 13.13
N VAL A 79 -11.03 -1.57 13.99
CA VAL A 79 -10.26 -2.74 13.56
C VAL A 79 -11.20 -3.84 13.06
N LEU A 80 -12.25 -4.17 13.83
CA LEU A 80 -13.23 -5.18 13.44
C LEU A 80 -13.93 -4.81 12.13
N SER A 81 -14.31 -3.55 11.96
CA SER A 81 -14.94 -3.08 10.73
C SER A 81 -13.98 -3.19 9.54
N TYR A 82 -12.70 -2.82 9.73
CA TYR A 82 -11.68 -2.99 8.70
C TYR A 82 -11.50 -4.46 8.30
N GLU A 83 -11.42 -5.39 9.26
CA GLU A 83 -11.30 -6.83 9.00
C GLU A 83 -12.52 -7.40 8.27
N GLN A 84 -13.72 -6.95 8.63
CA GLN A 84 -14.97 -7.31 7.93
C GLN A 84 -14.91 -6.85 6.46
N ALA A 85 -14.48 -5.60 6.22
CA ALA A 85 -14.28 -5.10 4.87
C ALA A 85 -13.28 -5.94 4.08
N GLN A 86 -12.13 -6.29 4.67
CA GLN A 86 -11.13 -7.15 4.03
C GLN A 86 -11.69 -8.53 3.66
N THR A 87 -12.52 -9.10 4.54
CA THR A 87 -13.18 -10.39 4.27
C THR A 87 -14.11 -10.32 3.06
N LEU A 88 -14.81 -9.20 2.88
CA LEU A 88 -15.68 -8.94 1.72
C LEU A 88 -14.84 -8.72 0.45
N VAL A 89 -13.75 -7.95 0.54
CA VAL A 89 -12.82 -7.74 -0.58
C VAL A 89 -12.21 -9.07 -1.06
N ALA A 90 -11.84 -9.97 -0.15
CA ALA A 90 -11.35 -11.31 -0.50
C ALA A 90 -12.37 -12.14 -1.29
N LYS A 91 -13.66 -11.83 -1.15
CA LYS A 91 -14.76 -12.42 -1.93
C LYS A 91 -15.14 -11.60 -3.16
N SER A 92 -14.36 -10.56 -3.50
CA SER A 92 -14.63 -9.59 -4.58
C SER A 92 -15.93 -8.78 -4.39
N GLN A 93 -16.45 -8.71 -3.17
CA GLN A 93 -17.65 -7.95 -2.79
C GLN A 93 -17.27 -6.51 -2.44
N TYR A 94 -16.75 -5.77 -3.42
CA TYR A 94 -16.16 -4.43 -3.20
C TYR A 94 -17.19 -3.40 -2.74
N GLU A 95 -18.40 -3.38 -3.32
CA GLU A 95 -19.45 -2.42 -2.94
C GLU A 95 -19.90 -2.62 -1.50
N GLU A 96 -20.02 -3.87 -1.07
CA GLU A 96 -20.42 -4.24 0.29
C GLU A 96 -19.31 -3.93 1.32
N ALA A 97 -18.04 -3.88 0.90
CA ALA A 97 -16.91 -3.58 1.76
C ALA A 97 -16.82 -2.09 2.14
N ILE A 98 -17.28 -1.18 1.25
CA ILE A 98 -17.14 0.27 1.43
C ILE A 98 -17.76 0.76 2.74
N PRO A 99 -19.00 0.41 3.12
CA PRO A 99 -19.59 0.85 4.38
C PRO A 99 -18.80 0.44 5.62
N PHE A 100 -18.12 -0.70 5.57
CA PHE A 100 -17.29 -1.18 6.68
C PHE A 100 -15.96 -0.39 6.78
N TYR A 101 -15.37 0.00 5.65
CA TYR A 101 -14.24 0.93 5.66
C TYR A 101 -14.69 2.30 6.19
N ASP A 102 -15.87 2.80 5.80
CA ASP A 102 -16.41 4.05 6.31
C ASP A 102 -16.58 4.00 7.82
N LYS A 103 -17.19 2.93 8.35
CA LYS A 103 -17.33 2.73 9.78
C LYS A 103 -15.98 2.69 10.51
N ALA A 104 -14.96 2.07 9.92
CA ALA A 104 -13.61 2.08 10.47
C ALA A 104 -13.02 3.49 10.51
N LEU A 105 -13.22 4.26 9.45
CA LEU A 105 -12.68 5.61 9.27
C LEU A 105 -13.43 6.66 10.12
N ASP A 106 -14.73 6.48 10.38
CA ASP A 106 -15.49 7.30 11.31
C ASP A 106 -14.91 7.22 12.73
N ARG A 107 -14.46 6.03 13.12
CA ARG A 107 -13.82 5.80 14.42
C ARG A 107 -12.35 6.19 14.44
N LEU A 108 -11.65 6.03 13.33
CA LEU A 108 -10.23 6.31 13.20
C LEU A 108 -9.93 7.04 11.88
N PRO A 109 -10.16 8.36 11.81
CA PRO A 109 -10.00 9.15 10.58
C PRO A 109 -8.59 9.14 9.96
N ARG A 110 -7.56 8.82 10.75
CA ARG A 110 -6.17 8.72 10.30
C ARG A 110 -5.72 7.27 10.08
N TYR A 111 -6.63 6.35 9.82
CA TYR A 111 -6.30 4.96 9.50
C TYR A 111 -5.89 4.86 8.03
N ALA A 112 -4.60 5.07 7.74
CA ALA A 112 -4.08 5.12 6.37
C ALA A 112 -4.42 3.84 5.58
N ASN A 113 -4.27 2.64 6.20
CA ASN A 113 -4.60 1.38 5.54
C ASN A 113 -6.08 1.25 5.17
N ALA A 114 -6.99 1.75 6.01
CA ALA A 114 -8.41 1.73 5.68
C ALA A 114 -8.73 2.66 4.51
N TRP A 115 -8.11 3.85 4.45
CA TRP A 115 -8.21 4.73 3.29
C TRP A 115 -7.65 4.07 2.03
N LEU A 116 -6.44 3.45 2.12
CA LEU A 116 -5.80 2.77 0.99
C LEU A 116 -6.71 1.67 0.43
N LYS A 117 -7.16 0.76 1.31
CA LYS A 117 -8.00 -0.37 0.90
C LYS A 117 -9.39 0.01 0.43
N LYS A 118 -9.97 1.09 0.99
CA LYS A 118 -11.19 1.70 0.44
C LYS A 118 -10.95 2.22 -0.97
N GLY A 119 -9.82 2.90 -1.19
CA GLY A 119 -9.41 3.37 -2.52
C GLY A 119 -9.27 2.23 -3.51
N ASP A 120 -8.61 1.13 -3.13
CA ASP A 120 -8.48 -0.08 -3.96
C ASP A 120 -9.87 -0.64 -4.35
N ALA A 121 -10.78 -0.77 -3.37
CA ALA A 121 -12.15 -1.26 -3.63
C ALA A 121 -12.91 -0.34 -4.61
N LEU A 122 -12.83 0.97 -4.41
CA LEU A 122 -13.45 1.97 -5.29
C LEU A 122 -12.84 1.92 -6.71
N TYR A 123 -11.54 1.75 -6.82
CA TYR A 123 -10.85 1.59 -8.10
C TYR A 123 -11.36 0.35 -8.87
N HIS A 124 -11.51 -0.79 -8.19
CA HIS A 124 -12.10 -2.00 -8.79
C HIS A 124 -13.53 -1.77 -9.27
N LEU A 125 -14.29 -0.93 -8.59
CA LEU A 125 -15.65 -0.52 -8.99
C LEU A 125 -15.66 0.55 -10.10
N LYS A 126 -14.48 0.95 -10.63
CA LYS A 126 -14.34 2.03 -11.63
C LYS A 126 -14.75 3.42 -11.13
N ARG A 127 -14.83 3.59 -9.81
CA ARG A 127 -15.13 4.86 -9.15
C ARG A 127 -13.83 5.63 -8.91
N HIS A 128 -13.16 6.00 -10.01
CA HIS A 128 -11.78 6.52 -9.99
C HIS A 128 -11.64 7.83 -9.22
N GLU A 129 -12.61 8.76 -9.32
CA GLU A 129 -12.57 10.03 -8.58
C GLU A 129 -12.67 9.80 -7.06
N ASP A 130 -13.53 8.88 -6.61
CA ASP A 130 -13.66 8.52 -5.21
C ASP A 130 -12.39 7.82 -4.69
N ALA A 131 -11.77 6.95 -5.50
CA ALA A 131 -10.50 6.31 -5.20
C ALA A 131 -9.38 7.35 -5.04
N LEU A 132 -9.32 8.35 -5.92
CA LEU A 132 -8.38 9.48 -5.84
C LEU A 132 -8.47 10.21 -4.50
N LEU A 133 -9.69 10.48 -4.02
CA LEU A 133 -9.89 11.11 -2.71
C LEU A 133 -9.32 10.25 -1.59
N CYS A 134 -9.50 8.93 -1.66
CA CYS A 134 -8.96 8.01 -0.68
C CYS A 134 -7.42 8.01 -0.68
N TYR A 135 -6.78 7.90 -1.85
CA TYR A 135 -5.32 7.93 -1.96
C TYR A 135 -4.73 9.27 -1.53
N SER A 136 -5.41 10.38 -1.84
CA SER A 136 -5.01 11.70 -1.33
C SER A 136 -5.06 11.78 0.20
N LYS A 137 -6.03 11.12 0.84
CA LYS A 137 -6.08 11.01 2.31
C LYS A 137 -4.92 10.19 2.87
N VAL A 138 -4.54 9.09 2.19
CA VAL A 138 -3.35 8.31 2.56
C VAL A 138 -2.11 9.20 2.52
N LEU A 139 -1.90 9.95 1.45
CA LEU A 139 -0.74 10.82 1.27
C LEU A 139 -0.71 12.03 2.23
N GLN A 140 -1.88 12.53 2.66
CA GLN A 140 -1.96 13.51 3.75
C GLN A 140 -1.51 12.93 5.11
N ILE A 141 -1.69 11.62 5.33
CA ILE A 141 -1.29 10.93 6.56
C ILE A 141 0.17 10.50 6.49
N ASN A 142 0.60 9.95 5.36
CA ASN A 142 1.94 9.46 5.10
C ASN A 142 2.39 9.83 3.67
N PRO A 143 3.04 10.98 3.47
CA PRO A 143 3.49 11.43 2.16
C PRO A 143 4.66 10.60 1.58
N GLU A 144 5.33 9.79 2.41
CA GLU A 144 6.47 8.97 1.99
C GLU A 144 6.05 7.57 1.49
N LEU A 145 4.76 7.30 1.36
CA LEU A 145 4.27 6.01 0.89
C LEU A 145 4.28 5.97 -0.65
N ALA A 146 5.34 5.43 -1.24
CA ALA A 146 5.53 5.32 -2.69
C ALA A 146 4.36 4.61 -3.39
N ASP A 147 3.81 3.54 -2.77
CA ASP A 147 2.67 2.81 -3.32
C ASP A 147 1.42 3.68 -3.46
N ALA A 148 1.16 4.57 -2.51
CA ALA A 148 0.00 5.46 -2.60
C ALA A 148 0.14 6.48 -3.73
N TRP A 149 1.35 7.00 -3.95
CA TRP A 149 1.65 7.84 -5.11
C TRP A 149 1.45 7.08 -6.42
N ASN A 150 1.96 5.84 -6.51
CA ASN A 150 1.76 5.00 -7.69
C ASN A 150 0.28 4.73 -7.96
N LEU A 151 -0.52 4.35 -6.96
CA LEU A 151 -1.94 4.10 -7.10
C LEU A 151 -2.73 5.35 -7.51
N GLN A 152 -2.36 6.51 -6.95
CA GLN A 152 -2.95 7.80 -7.35
C GLN A 152 -2.62 8.10 -8.82
N GLY A 153 -1.38 7.88 -9.25
CA GLY A 153 -0.96 8.05 -10.63
C GLY A 153 -1.70 7.13 -11.60
N VAL A 154 -1.91 5.86 -11.24
CA VAL A 154 -2.71 4.91 -12.03
C VAL A 154 -4.15 5.40 -12.18
N CYS A 155 -4.77 5.85 -11.09
CA CYS A 155 -6.12 6.40 -11.11
C CYS A 155 -6.25 7.62 -12.04
N LEU A 156 -5.29 8.55 -11.96
CA LEU A 156 -5.23 9.74 -12.82
C LEU A 156 -5.03 9.37 -14.29
N SER A 157 -4.20 8.35 -14.56
CA SER A 157 -3.99 7.83 -15.91
C SER A 157 -5.28 7.25 -16.51
N ASP A 158 -6.06 6.51 -15.72
CA ASP A 158 -7.36 5.98 -16.15
C ASP A 158 -8.39 7.09 -16.42
N LEU A 159 -8.29 8.20 -15.70
CA LEU A 159 -9.04 9.44 -15.94
C LEU A 159 -8.48 10.29 -17.08
N LYS A 160 -7.43 9.83 -17.78
CA LYS A 160 -6.71 10.52 -18.88
C LYS A 160 -6.04 11.84 -18.45
N ARG A 161 -5.80 12.02 -17.17
CA ARG A 161 -5.10 13.18 -16.57
C ARG A 161 -3.59 12.87 -16.50
N TYR A 162 -2.98 12.69 -17.69
CA TYR A 162 -1.65 12.09 -17.83
C TYR A 162 -0.52 12.95 -17.24
N GLU A 163 -0.60 14.28 -17.35
CA GLU A 163 0.38 15.19 -16.76
C GLU A 163 0.39 15.08 -15.22
N GLU A 164 -0.78 15.08 -14.61
CA GLU A 164 -0.90 14.92 -13.15
C GLU A 164 -0.49 13.50 -12.70
N ALA A 165 -0.77 12.49 -13.51
CA ALA A 165 -0.29 11.13 -13.27
C ALA A 165 1.25 11.06 -13.28
N LEU A 166 1.91 11.79 -14.19
CA LEU A 166 3.37 11.87 -14.23
C LEU A 166 3.96 12.46 -12.95
N GLU A 167 3.35 13.50 -12.38
CA GLU A 167 3.79 14.07 -11.10
C GLU A 167 3.72 13.01 -9.97
N CYS A 168 2.65 12.23 -9.93
CA CYS A 168 2.52 11.14 -8.96
C CYS A 168 3.55 10.03 -9.18
N PHE A 169 3.80 9.63 -10.43
CA PHE A 169 4.82 8.63 -10.73
C PHE A 169 6.24 9.14 -10.50
N ASP A 170 6.48 10.45 -10.63
CA ASP A 170 7.76 11.07 -10.26
C ASP A 170 8.01 10.87 -8.77
N GLU A 171 7.07 11.24 -7.91
CA GLU A 171 7.18 11.02 -6.47
C GLU A 171 7.33 9.53 -6.12
N ALA A 172 6.52 8.65 -6.72
CA ALA A 172 6.63 7.22 -6.50
C ALA A 172 8.02 6.67 -6.83
N THR A 173 8.61 7.11 -7.97
CA THR A 173 9.95 6.65 -8.40
C THR A 173 11.11 7.33 -7.69
N ILE A 174 10.90 8.48 -7.07
CA ILE A 174 11.86 9.13 -6.17
C ILE A 174 11.90 8.38 -4.82
N LEU A 175 10.73 8.07 -4.26
CA LEU A 175 10.61 7.38 -2.98
C LEU A 175 11.02 5.90 -3.08
N ASP A 176 10.67 5.23 -4.17
CA ASP A 176 11.04 3.84 -4.46
C ASP A 176 11.60 3.71 -5.88
N PRO A 177 12.92 3.93 -6.07
CA PRO A 177 13.56 3.84 -7.39
C PRO A 177 13.55 2.44 -8.03
N VAL A 178 13.25 1.39 -7.25
CA VAL A 178 13.20 0.01 -7.74
C VAL A 178 11.77 -0.50 -8.00
N ASN A 179 10.79 0.40 -7.98
CA ASN A 179 9.41 0.11 -8.33
C ASN A 179 9.23 0.01 -9.86
N ALA A 180 9.46 -1.17 -10.42
CA ALA A 180 9.32 -1.39 -11.86
C ALA A 180 7.91 -1.09 -12.42
N PRO A 181 6.80 -1.44 -11.73
CA PRO A 181 5.46 -1.01 -12.14
C PRO A 181 5.32 0.50 -12.26
N ALA A 182 5.82 1.30 -11.31
CA ALA A 182 5.73 2.75 -11.38
C ALA A 182 6.47 3.32 -12.60
N TRP A 183 7.68 2.82 -12.88
CA TRP A 183 8.42 3.17 -14.11
C TRP A 183 7.65 2.79 -15.37
N ASN A 184 7.02 1.60 -15.39
CA ASN A 184 6.21 1.19 -16.54
C ASN A 184 5.01 2.12 -16.76
N PHE A 185 4.23 2.44 -15.72
CA PHE A 185 3.08 3.35 -15.85
C PHE A 185 3.49 4.76 -16.25
N LYS A 186 4.59 5.28 -15.70
CA LYS A 186 5.19 6.54 -16.11
C LYS A 186 5.53 6.54 -17.60
N GLY A 187 6.16 5.45 -18.10
CA GLY A 187 6.46 5.27 -19.51
C GLY A 187 5.21 5.26 -20.40
N VAL A 188 4.11 4.64 -19.94
CA VAL A 188 2.82 4.64 -20.65
C VAL A 188 2.27 6.06 -20.79
N CYS A 189 2.31 6.86 -19.72
CA CYS A 189 1.87 8.26 -19.79
C CYS A 189 2.71 9.06 -20.79
N PHE A 190 4.04 8.95 -20.76
CA PHE A 190 4.90 9.60 -21.76
C PHE A 190 4.62 9.16 -23.18
N PHE A 191 4.37 7.86 -23.40
CA PHE A 191 4.02 7.32 -24.72
C PHE A 191 2.73 7.92 -25.27
N ILE A 192 1.69 8.02 -24.42
CA ILE A 192 0.39 8.60 -24.81
C ILE A 192 0.55 10.09 -25.14
N LEU A 193 1.38 10.81 -24.39
CA LEU A 193 1.71 12.22 -24.63
C LEU A 193 2.67 12.43 -25.82
N GLY A 194 3.10 11.36 -26.49
CA GLY A 194 4.00 11.42 -27.65
C GLY A 194 5.47 11.71 -27.30
N ARG A 195 5.84 11.67 -26.03
CA ARG A 195 7.21 11.89 -25.53
C ARG A 195 8.01 10.58 -25.59
N LEU A 196 8.32 10.14 -26.80
CA LEU A 196 8.79 8.77 -27.09
C LEU A 196 10.12 8.42 -26.42
N GLU A 197 11.08 9.34 -26.40
CA GLU A 197 12.39 9.14 -25.79
C GLU A 197 12.26 8.93 -24.28
N MET A 198 11.42 9.72 -23.62
CA MET A 198 11.18 9.62 -22.19
C MET A 198 10.43 8.32 -21.85
N ALA A 199 9.49 7.90 -22.70
CA ALA A 199 8.81 6.63 -22.55
C ALA A 199 9.79 5.45 -22.64
N LEU A 200 10.72 5.49 -23.60
CA LEU A 200 11.74 4.46 -23.78
C LEU A 200 12.64 4.32 -22.56
N ASP A 201 13.16 5.44 -22.03
CA ASP A 201 13.98 5.43 -20.79
C ASP A 201 13.22 4.80 -19.60
N CYS A 202 11.95 5.13 -19.45
CA CYS A 202 11.13 4.56 -18.37
C CYS A 202 10.95 3.04 -18.52
N PHE A 203 10.69 2.54 -19.73
CA PHE A 203 10.53 1.10 -19.96
C PHE A 203 11.86 0.35 -19.86
N GLU A 204 12.98 0.95 -20.29
CA GLU A 204 14.31 0.39 -20.08
C GLU A 204 14.62 0.24 -18.57
N ARG A 205 14.30 1.24 -17.76
CA ARG A 205 14.43 1.15 -16.29
C ARG A 205 13.55 0.06 -15.73
N ALA A 206 12.28 0.01 -16.11
CA ALA A 206 11.35 -1.03 -15.65
C ALA A 206 11.85 -2.44 -15.97
N THR A 207 12.32 -2.68 -17.19
CA THR A 207 12.84 -3.99 -17.62
C THR A 207 14.21 -4.33 -17.01
N LYS A 208 15.01 -3.33 -16.65
CA LYS A 208 16.27 -3.51 -15.93
C LYS A 208 16.05 -3.90 -14.47
N ILE A 209 15.07 -3.26 -13.81
CA ILE A 209 14.69 -3.55 -12.42
C ILE A 209 14.02 -4.93 -12.34
N HIS A 210 13.05 -5.19 -13.21
CA HIS A 210 12.29 -6.43 -13.24
C HIS A 210 12.31 -7.04 -14.65
N PRO A 211 13.34 -7.84 -14.99
CA PRO A 211 13.54 -8.40 -16.35
C PRO A 211 12.39 -9.31 -16.83
N GLU A 212 11.57 -9.80 -15.90
CA GLU A 212 10.42 -10.67 -16.21
C GLU A 212 9.11 -9.90 -16.36
N LEU A 213 9.12 -8.57 -16.25
CA LEU A 213 7.93 -7.74 -16.43
C LEU A 213 7.54 -7.69 -17.92
N THR A 214 6.80 -8.71 -18.36
CA THR A 214 6.37 -8.91 -19.76
C THR A 214 5.74 -7.65 -20.37
N VAL A 215 4.88 -6.97 -19.62
CA VAL A 215 4.18 -5.76 -20.09
C VAL A 215 5.14 -4.62 -20.43
N ALA A 216 6.25 -4.47 -19.70
CA ALA A 216 7.22 -3.41 -19.96
C ALA A 216 8.00 -3.69 -21.25
N TRP A 217 8.37 -4.96 -21.52
CA TRP A 217 8.97 -5.36 -22.80
C TRP A 217 8.04 -5.10 -23.97
N HIS A 218 6.75 -5.43 -23.84
CA HIS A 218 5.75 -5.18 -24.89
C HIS A 218 5.60 -3.68 -25.15
N ASN A 219 5.47 -2.87 -24.11
CA ASN A 219 5.33 -1.41 -24.21
C ASN A 219 6.58 -0.77 -24.85
N MET A 220 7.79 -1.22 -24.46
CA MET A 220 9.05 -0.79 -25.05
C MET A 220 9.09 -1.09 -26.56
N GLY A 221 8.64 -2.27 -26.97
CA GLY A 221 8.50 -2.63 -28.39
C GLY A 221 7.57 -1.65 -29.13
N GLY A 222 6.44 -1.28 -28.52
CA GLY A 222 5.51 -0.30 -29.09
C GLY A 222 6.13 1.08 -29.32
N VAL A 223 6.91 1.57 -28.34
CA VAL A 223 7.66 2.83 -28.50
C VAL A 223 8.66 2.75 -29.63
N LEU A 224 9.47 1.68 -29.67
CA LEU A 224 10.51 1.47 -30.69
C LEU A 224 9.91 1.37 -32.10
N MET A 225 8.74 0.72 -32.24
CA MET A 225 8.00 0.71 -33.51
C MET A 225 7.61 2.11 -33.95
N LYS A 226 7.08 2.92 -33.04
CA LYS A 226 6.66 4.30 -33.32
C LYS A 226 7.86 5.20 -33.67
N MET A 227 9.05 4.89 -33.14
CA MET A 227 10.32 5.55 -33.48
C MET A 227 10.96 5.02 -34.80
N GLY A 228 10.38 4.03 -35.48
CA GLY A 228 10.91 3.43 -36.70
C GLY A 228 12.02 2.41 -36.46
N LYS A 229 12.35 2.04 -35.22
CA LYS A 229 13.39 1.09 -34.82
C LYS A 229 12.89 -0.35 -34.83
N LYS A 230 12.40 -0.82 -35.99
CA LYS A 230 11.68 -2.09 -36.15
C LYS A 230 12.46 -3.30 -35.59
N LYS A 231 13.74 -3.42 -35.93
CA LYS A 231 14.56 -4.57 -35.49
C LYS A 231 14.71 -4.68 -33.98
N GLU A 232 14.78 -3.54 -33.30
CA GLU A 232 14.85 -3.49 -31.83
C GLU A 232 13.48 -3.79 -31.21
N ALA A 233 12.40 -3.26 -31.80
CA ALA A 233 11.03 -3.57 -31.39
C ALA A 233 10.72 -5.07 -31.46
N ASP A 234 11.09 -5.72 -32.57
CA ASP A 234 10.90 -7.17 -32.76
C ASP A 234 11.58 -7.98 -31.64
N LYS A 235 12.81 -7.60 -31.25
CA LYS A 235 13.51 -8.25 -30.13
C LYS A 235 12.75 -8.09 -28.79
N CYS A 236 12.17 -6.91 -28.55
CA CYS A 236 11.39 -6.66 -27.33
C CYS A 236 10.11 -7.51 -27.31
N TYR A 237 9.40 -7.63 -28.44
CA TYR A 237 8.22 -8.48 -28.55
C TYR A 237 8.55 -9.96 -28.40
N GLU A 238 9.67 -10.42 -28.98
CA GLU A 238 10.14 -11.79 -28.79
C GLU A 238 10.48 -12.07 -27.32
N LYS A 239 11.11 -11.10 -26.63
CA LYS A 239 11.40 -11.24 -25.21
C LYS A 239 10.10 -11.30 -24.39
N ALA A 240 9.15 -10.41 -24.64
CA ALA A 240 7.82 -10.43 -23.99
C ALA A 240 7.12 -11.79 -24.23
N LYS A 241 7.15 -12.32 -25.46
CA LYS A 241 6.54 -13.60 -25.80
C LYS A 241 7.19 -14.82 -25.10
N LYS A 242 8.49 -14.74 -24.80
CA LYS A 242 9.19 -15.82 -24.07
C LYS A 242 8.91 -15.82 -22.58
N LEU A 243 8.44 -14.72 -22.04
CA LEU A 243 8.16 -14.52 -20.60
C LEU A 243 6.70 -14.79 -20.23
N GLY A 244 5.78 -14.69 -21.17
CA GLY A 244 4.32 -14.91 -20.97
C GLY A 244 3.81 -15.96 -21.90
#